data_16af1d862e597ca2ae97040690e066ff
#
_entry.id   16af1d862e597ca2ae97040690e066ff
#
_cell.length_a   1.000
_cell.length_b   1.000
_cell.length_c   1.000
_cell.angle_alpha   90.00
_cell.angle_beta   90.00
_cell.angle_gamma   90.00
#
_symmetry.space_group_name_H-M   'P 1'
#
loop_
_entity.id
_entity.type
_entity.pdbx_description
1 polymer ?
#
loop_
_entity_poly.entity_id
_entity_poly.type
_entity_poly.pdbx_seq_one_letter_code
_entity_poly.pdbx_strand_id
1 'polypeptide(L)'
;MDHYRRFEQLETCEKEGIDYRIRWRIQDSGIAVLSIHGGAIEPGTSEIADAIAGHEYTFYAFEGIKRAGNRKLHITSTLFNEPTGMEIVRLSEIILSVHGCHETELVVYLGGMDIELRQRICHHLNHAGFNAVVDVTKYPGRNPANICNIGGRGMGIQLEISRGLRAQLFKDLIPPRKHAPTQDLYRFVTAIREALEPFKLPTMACVCEGMDQ
;
A
#
# COMPACT_ATOMS: atom_id res chain seq x y z
N MET A 1 18.73 -2.64 10.57
CA MET A 1 18.53 -4.07 10.22
C MET A 1 17.23 -4.48 10.87
N ASP A 2 16.34 -5.19 10.14
CA ASP A 2 15.06 -5.65 10.67
C ASP A 2 15.27 -6.62 11.83
N HIS A 3 14.33 -6.62 12.78
CA HIS A 3 14.35 -7.55 13.91
C HIS A 3 13.98 -8.97 13.47
N TYR A 4 12.99 -9.08 12.60
CA TYR A 4 12.55 -10.31 11.96
C TYR A 4 12.88 -10.27 10.47
N ARG A 5 13.36 -11.37 9.91
CA ARG A 5 13.63 -11.47 8.47
C ARG A 5 12.48 -12.10 7.70
N ARG A 6 11.57 -12.80 8.38
CA ARG A 6 10.44 -13.51 7.79
C ARG A 6 9.29 -13.54 8.77
N PHE A 7 8.09 -13.67 8.24
CA PHE A 7 6.87 -13.70 9.04
C PHE A 7 6.85 -14.87 10.03
N GLU A 8 7.36 -16.05 9.64
CA GLU A 8 7.44 -17.22 10.52
C GLU A 8 8.27 -16.95 11.79
N GLN A 9 9.28 -16.10 11.71
CA GLN A 9 10.05 -15.68 12.91
C GLN A 9 9.23 -14.70 13.77
N LEU A 10 8.47 -13.82 13.12
CA LEU A 10 7.64 -12.84 13.81
C LEU A 10 6.51 -13.54 14.59
N GLU A 11 5.76 -14.43 13.96
CA GLU A 11 4.61 -15.11 14.58
C GLU A 11 4.97 -16.04 15.76
N THR A 12 6.24 -16.47 15.86
CA THR A 12 6.69 -17.21 17.05
C THR A 12 6.85 -16.33 18.28
N CYS A 13 7.02 -15.01 18.10
CA CYS A 13 7.31 -14.06 19.17
C CYS A 13 6.18 -13.06 19.42
N GLU A 14 5.41 -12.76 18.40
CA GLU A 14 4.38 -11.71 18.40
C GLU A 14 3.00 -12.34 18.10
N LYS A 15 1.93 -11.80 18.69
CA LYS A 15 0.58 -12.38 18.61
C LYS A 15 -0.37 -11.51 17.81
N GLU A 16 -1.08 -12.11 16.86
CA GLU A 16 -2.16 -11.45 16.16
C GLU A 16 -3.29 -11.04 17.14
N GLY A 17 -3.86 -9.85 16.91
CA GLY A 17 -4.85 -9.24 17.79
C GLY A 17 -4.29 -8.56 19.04
N ILE A 18 -2.99 -8.73 19.35
CA ILE A 18 -2.30 -8.12 20.49
C ILE A 18 -1.15 -7.23 20.02
N ASP A 19 -0.25 -7.78 19.22
CA ASP A 19 0.96 -7.12 18.76
C ASP A 19 0.82 -6.59 17.33
N TYR A 20 0.16 -7.35 16.49
CA TYR A 20 -0.17 -6.97 15.12
C TYR A 20 -1.59 -7.40 14.75
N ARG A 21 -2.08 -6.87 13.61
CA ARG A 21 -3.36 -7.20 13.02
C ARG A 21 -3.22 -7.26 11.51
N ILE A 22 -3.93 -8.22 10.89
CA ILE A 22 -4.06 -8.31 9.44
C ILE A 22 -5.46 -7.87 9.04
N ARG A 23 -5.55 -6.98 8.05
CA ARG A 23 -6.81 -6.53 7.46
C ARG A 23 -6.75 -6.72 5.96
N TRP A 24 -7.82 -7.23 5.38
CA TRP A 24 -7.89 -7.39 3.94
C TRP A 24 -9.33 -7.34 3.42
N ARG A 25 -9.45 -7.08 2.12
CA ARG A 25 -10.71 -7.06 1.38
C ARG A 25 -10.39 -7.39 -0.08
N ILE A 26 -11.05 -8.41 -0.65
CA ILE A 26 -10.84 -8.85 -2.03
C ILE A 26 -11.84 -8.16 -2.96
N GLN A 27 -11.37 -7.79 -4.15
CA GLN A 27 -12.15 -7.23 -5.25
C GLN A 27 -11.62 -7.77 -6.59
N ASP A 28 -12.48 -7.81 -7.62
CA ASP A 28 -12.18 -8.44 -8.91
C ASP A 28 -11.48 -7.51 -9.92
N SER A 29 -10.95 -6.38 -9.48
CA SER A 29 -10.33 -5.36 -10.36
C SER A 29 -8.98 -5.76 -10.94
N GLY A 30 -8.36 -6.83 -10.45
CA GLY A 30 -6.98 -7.20 -10.76
C GLY A 30 -5.92 -6.31 -10.10
N ILE A 31 -6.32 -5.31 -9.32
CA ILE A 31 -5.41 -4.37 -8.64
C ILE A 31 -5.48 -4.59 -7.13
N ALA A 32 -4.33 -4.75 -6.48
CA ALA A 32 -4.22 -4.78 -5.03
C ALA A 32 -3.42 -3.58 -4.49
N VAL A 33 -3.95 -2.93 -3.46
CA VAL A 33 -3.30 -1.86 -2.72
C VAL A 33 -2.87 -2.38 -1.35
N LEU A 34 -1.58 -2.36 -1.08
CA LEU A 34 -0.98 -2.97 0.10
C LEU A 34 -0.39 -1.93 1.05
N SER A 35 -0.47 -2.18 2.35
CA SER A 35 0.34 -1.55 3.37
C SER A 35 0.96 -2.62 4.27
N ILE A 36 2.16 -3.06 3.94
CA ILE A 36 2.86 -4.10 4.69
C ILE A 36 3.52 -3.60 5.98
N HIS A 37 3.52 -2.29 6.19
CA HIS A 37 4.06 -1.63 7.39
C HIS A 37 3.01 -0.71 8.04
N GLY A 38 1.75 -1.13 8.04
CA GLY A 38 0.62 -0.34 8.52
C GLY A 38 0.59 -0.12 10.04
N GLY A 39 -0.45 0.57 10.49
CA GLY A 39 -0.64 0.89 11.90
C GLY A 39 0.48 1.75 12.45
N ALA A 40 1.04 1.37 13.60
CA ALA A 40 2.09 2.13 14.26
C ALA A 40 3.53 1.75 13.82
N ILE A 41 3.70 0.94 12.76
CA ILE A 41 4.99 0.70 12.10
C ILE A 41 5.38 1.95 11.29
N GLU A 42 4.53 2.31 10.34
CA GLU A 42 4.62 3.54 9.51
C GLU A 42 3.26 4.24 9.52
N PRO A 43 2.96 5.08 10.53
CA PRO A 43 1.62 5.63 10.77
C PRO A 43 1.02 6.33 9.56
N GLY A 44 -0.26 6.04 9.27
CA GLY A 44 -1.05 6.60 8.16
C GLY A 44 -1.03 5.77 6.88
N THR A 45 -0.10 4.82 6.73
CA THR A 45 0.04 4.05 5.48
C THR A 45 -1.13 3.11 5.23
N SER A 46 -1.66 2.44 6.26
CA SER A 46 -2.83 1.58 6.11
C SER A 46 -4.11 2.36 5.81
N GLU A 47 -4.28 3.53 6.39
CA GLU A 47 -5.41 4.40 6.10
C GLU A 47 -5.36 4.96 4.68
N ILE A 48 -4.16 5.32 4.19
CA ILE A 48 -3.96 5.76 2.81
C ILE A 48 -4.24 4.59 1.85
N ALA A 49 -3.69 3.41 2.12
CA ALA A 49 -3.91 2.23 1.28
C ALA A 49 -5.40 1.83 1.23
N ASP A 50 -6.10 1.83 2.37
CA ASP A 50 -7.54 1.54 2.45
C ASP A 50 -8.37 2.58 1.67
N ALA A 51 -8.03 3.88 1.78
CA ALA A 51 -8.69 4.95 1.05
C ALA A 51 -8.46 4.86 -0.48
N ILE A 52 -7.24 4.52 -0.92
CA ILE A 52 -6.95 4.28 -2.34
C ILE A 52 -7.74 3.06 -2.84
N ALA A 53 -7.74 1.96 -2.08
CA ALA A 53 -8.47 0.76 -2.46
C ALA A 53 -9.98 0.99 -2.55
N GLY A 54 -10.56 1.71 -1.59
CA GLY A 54 -12.00 1.95 -1.54
C GLY A 54 -12.77 0.64 -1.58
N HIS A 55 -13.84 0.59 -2.39
CA HIS A 55 -14.63 -0.63 -2.64
C HIS A 55 -14.33 -1.25 -4.02
N GLU A 56 -13.33 -0.76 -4.74
CA GLU A 56 -13.05 -1.16 -6.11
C GLU A 56 -11.78 -1.99 -6.26
N TYR A 57 -10.78 -1.76 -5.40
CA TYR A 57 -9.51 -2.49 -5.44
C TYR A 57 -9.39 -3.43 -4.24
N THR A 58 -8.67 -4.51 -4.43
CA THR A 58 -8.26 -5.38 -3.32
C THR A 58 -7.39 -4.59 -2.36
N PHE A 59 -7.62 -4.77 -1.06
CA PHE A 59 -6.89 -4.12 0.02
C PHE A 59 -6.22 -5.15 0.91
N TYR A 60 -5.00 -4.86 1.34
CA TYR A 60 -4.30 -5.60 2.38
C TYR A 60 -3.50 -4.67 3.28
N ALA A 61 -3.51 -4.92 4.59
CA ALA A 61 -2.65 -4.24 5.53
C ALA A 61 -2.16 -5.21 6.64
N PHE A 62 -0.85 -5.21 6.86
CA PHE A 62 -0.21 -5.73 8.07
C PHE A 62 0.06 -4.54 9.00
N GLU A 63 -0.60 -4.50 10.15
CA GLU A 63 -0.61 -3.34 11.05
C GLU A 63 0.01 -3.67 12.39
N GLY A 64 1.02 -2.92 12.81
CA GLY A 64 1.51 -2.95 14.19
C GLY A 64 0.53 -2.23 15.12
N ILE A 65 0.08 -2.92 16.18
CA ILE A 65 -0.92 -2.41 17.13
C ILE A 65 -0.42 -2.41 18.58
N LYS A 66 0.87 -2.65 18.79
CA LYS A 66 1.49 -2.59 20.11
C LYS A 66 1.41 -1.18 20.68
N ARG A 67 1.33 -1.08 22.00
CA ARG A 67 1.42 0.21 22.71
C ARG A 67 2.74 0.94 22.41
N ALA A 68 3.83 0.20 22.21
CA ALA A 68 5.14 0.70 21.87
C ALA A 68 5.98 -0.37 21.16
N GLY A 69 7.03 0.06 20.44
CA GLY A 69 8.00 -0.87 19.81
C GLY A 69 7.51 -1.49 18.49
N ASN A 70 6.48 -0.93 17.84
CA ASN A 70 5.92 -1.44 16.58
C ASN A 70 6.95 -1.54 15.45
N ARG A 71 8.01 -0.70 15.46
CA ARG A 71 9.08 -0.77 14.47
C ARG A 71 9.81 -2.13 14.43
N LYS A 72 9.74 -2.93 15.51
CA LYS A 72 10.28 -4.30 15.52
C LYS A 72 9.52 -5.24 14.57
N LEU A 73 8.26 -4.93 14.26
CA LEU A 73 7.40 -5.70 13.37
C LEU A 73 7.69 -5.44 11.88
N HIS A 74 8.56 -4.49 11.57
CA HIS A 74 8.96 -4.20 10.20
C HIS A 74 9.73 -5.38 9.60
N ILE A 75 9.31 -5.81 8.40
CA ILE A 75 10.00 -6.80 7.55
C ILE A 75 10.20 -6.15 6.19
N THR A 76 11.44 -6.02 5.75
CA THR A 76 11.79 -5.44 4.44
C THR A 76 10.95 -6.03 3.31
N SER A 77 10.48 -5.20 2.39
CA SER A 77 9.55 -5.54 1.28
C SER A 77 10.01 -6.72 0.40
N THR A 78 11.32 -6.97 0.31
CA THR A 78 11.89 -8.11 -0.43
C THR A 78 11.90 -9.42 0.36
N LEU A 79 11.57 -9.36 1.64
CA LEU A 79 11.56 -10.50 2.56
C LEU A 79 10.18 -10.73 3.20
N PHE A 80 9.24 -9.80 2.97
CA PHE A 80 7.89 -9.90 3.50
C PHE A 80 7.17 -11.11 2.89
N ASN A 81 6.70 -12.01 3.75
CA ASN A 81 6.11 -13.28 3.32
C ASN A 81 4.93 -13.74 4.20
N GLU A 82 4.18 -12.78 4.75
CA GLU A 82 2.94 -13.12 5.46
C GLU A 82 1.97 -13.83 4.50
N PRO A 83 1.41 -15.00 4.89
CA PRO A 83 0.69 -15.88 3.96
C PRO A 83 -0.49 -15.24 3.23
N THR A 84 -1.35 -14.50 3.93
CA THR A 84 -2.53 -13.84 3.33
C THR A 84 -2.11 -12.74 2.35
N GLY A 85 -1.13 -11.93 2.71
CA GLY A 85 -0.58 -10.89 1.82
C GLY A 85 0.04 -11.50 0.57
N MET A 86 0.78 -12.59 0.70
CA MET A 86 1.39 -13.28 -0.43
C MET A 86 0.35 -13.95 -1.35
N GLU A 87 -0.74 -14.47 -0.81
CA GLU A 87 -1.84 -15.01 -1.61
C GLU A 87 -2.53 -13.91 -2.41
N ILE A 88 -2.86 -12.78 -1.78
CA ILE A 88 -3.45 -11.60 -2.44
C ILE A 88 -2.56 -11.12 -3.58
N VAL A 89 -1.25 -11.02 -3.35
CA VAL A 89 -0.30 -10.57 -4.36
C VAL A 89 -0.27 -11.51 -5.58
N ARG A 90 -0.29 -12.83 -5.36
CA ARG A 90 -0.29 -13.83 -6.45
C ARG A 90 -1.58 -13.81 -7.28
N LEU A 91 -2.69 -13.43 -6.66
CA LEU A 91 -4.01 -13.37 -7.32
C LEU A 91 -4.25 -12.02 -8.02
N SER A 92 -3.35 -11.03 -7.85
CA SER A 92 -3.50 -9.70 -8.42
C SER A 92 -2.53 -9.46 -9.56
N GLU A 93 -2.98 -8.77 -10.60
CA GLU A 93 -2.14 -8.39 -11.74
C GLU A 93 -1.19 -7.24 -11.41
N ILE A 94 -1.70 -6.22 -10.73
CA ILE A 94 -0.98 -4.99 -10.37
C ILE A 94 -0.96 -4.82 -8.87
N ILE A 95 0.20 -4.51 -8.35
CA ILE A 95 0.40 -4.22 -6.93
C ILE A 95 0.84 -2.77 -6.75
N LEU A 96 0.12 -2.03 -5.92
CA LEU A 96 0.50 -0.73 -5.39
C LEU A 96 0.82 -0.88 -3.91
N SER A 97 2.09 -0.80 -3.52
CA SER A 97 2.52 -0.88 -2.12
C SER A 97 2.75 0.51 -1.54
N VAL A 98 2.10 0.79 -0.40
CA VAL A 98 2.16 2.08 0.31
C VAL A 98 3.06 1.95 1.52
N HIS A 99 4.14 2.74 1.53
CA HIS A 99 5.15 2.83 2.57
C HIS A 99 5.29 4.23 3.12
N GLY A 100 5.94 4.35 4.27
CA GLY A 100 6.21 5.62 4.91
C GLY A 100 7.69 5.81 5.21
N CYS A 101 8.28 6.88 4.70
CA CYS A 101 9.66 7.26 5.01
C CYS A 101 9.75 8.38 6.06
N HIS A 102 10.96 8.67 6.53
CA HIS A 102 11.19 9.53 7.69
C HIS A 102 11.33 11.03 7.37
N GLU A 103 11.42 11.40 6.10
CA GLU A 103 11.59 12.76 5.64
C GLU A 103 10.49 13.69 6.17
N THR A 104 10.86 14.93 6.47
CA THR A 104 9.94 15.96 6.97
C THR A 104 9.38 16.84 5.85
N GLU A 105 9.99 16.84 4.69
CA GLU A 105 9.52 17.52 3.48
C GLU A 105 8.19 16.90 3.01
N LEU A 106 7.37 17.71 2.35
CA LEU A 106 6.10 17.27 1.78
C LEU A 106 6.33 16.58 0.43
N VAL A 107 6.72 15.31 0.45
CA VAL A 107 7.12 14.58 -0.76
C VAL A 107 6.64 13.13 -0.73
N VAL A 108 6.32 12.59 -1.91
CA VAL A 108 6.14 11.17 -2.14
C VAL A 108 7.11 10.70 -3.23
N TYR A 109 7.87 9.65 -2.91
CA TYR A 109 8.77 9.01 -3.85
C TYR A 109 8.09 7.80 -4.49
N LEU A 110 8.24 7.67 -5.80
CA LEU A 110 7.67 6.58 -6.58
C LEU A 110 8.79 5.65 -7.06
N GLY A 111 8.72 4.41 -6.61
CA GLY A 111 9.56 3.30 -7.03
C GLY A 111 8.74 2.19 -7.70
N GLY A 112 9.38 1.05 -7.91
CA GLY A 112 8.77 -0.12 -8.57
C GLY A 112 9.22 -0.30 -10.01
N MET A 113 8.87 -1.44 -10.61
CA MET A 113 9.31 -1.82 -11.94
C MET A 113 8.34 -1.37 -13.06
N ASP A 114 7.08 -1.07 -12.75
CA ASP A 114 6.10 -0.59 -13.73
C ASP A 114 6.35 0.89 -14.06
N ILE A 115 7.10 1.13 -15.13
CA ILE A 115 7.53 2.48 -15.54
C ILE A 115 6.33 3.32 -15.99
N GLU A 116 5.42 2.74 -16.76
CA GLU A 116 4.25 3.44 -17.29
C GLU A 116 3.33 3.92 -16.18
N LEU A 117 2.91 3.00 -15.32
CA LEU A 117 2.02 3.31 -14.20
C LEU A 117 2.68 4.28 -13.21
N ARG A 118 3.98 4.11 -12.95
CA ARG A 118 4.77 5.02 -12.09
C ARG A 118 4.77 6.45 -12.62
N GLN A 119 5.02 6.63 -13.91
CA GLN A 119 5.00 7.96 -14.54
C GLN A 119 3.60 8.57 -14.51
N ARG A 120 2.58 7.75 -14.74
CA ARG A 120 1.19 8.18 -14.70
C ARG A 120 0.76 8.63 -13.31
N ILE A 121 1.05 7.86 -12.27
CA ILE A 121 0.77 8.25 -10.87
C ILE A 121 1.53 9.53 -10.51
N CYS A 122 2.82 9.62 -10.88
CA CYS A 122 3.64 10.82 -10.66
C CYS A 122 3.02 12.06 -11.31
N HIS A 123 2.54 11.94 -12.56
CA HIS A 123 1.88 13.02 -13.28
C HIS A 123 0.60 13.48 -12.58
N HIS A 124 -0.30 12.56 -12.23
CA HIS A 124 -1.57 12.89 -11.58
C HIS A 124 -1.36 13.54 -10.20
N LEU A 125 -0.42 13.04 -9.40
CA LEU A 125 -0.09 13.62 -8.10
C LEU A 125 0.47 15.04 -8.23
N ASN A 126 1.40 15.27 -9.15
CA ASN A 126 1.94 16.61 -9.39
C ASN A 126 0.87 17.58 -9.90
N HIS A 127 -0.02 17.13 -10.78
CA HIS A 127 -1.15 17.94 -11.26
C HIS A 127 -2.13 18.28 -10.10
N ALA A 128 -2.30 17.38 -9.15
CA ALA A 128 -3.09 17.62 -7.93
C ALA A 128 -2.36 18.49 -6.89
N GLY A 129 -1.14 18.99 -7.18
CA GLY A 129 -0.36 19.89 -6.33
C GLY A 129 0.50 19.20 -5.26
N PHE A 130 0.74 17.89 -5.37
CA PHE A 130 1.67 17.17 -4.52
C PHE A 130 3.06 17.11 -5.16
N ASN A 131 4.11 17.15 -4.34
CA ASN A 131 5.47 16.93 -4.82
C ASN A 131 5.74 15.41 -4.95
N ALA A 132 5.47 14.87 -6.13
CA ALA A 132 5.68 13.47 -6.46
C ALA A 132 6.96 13.32 -7.30
N VAL A 133 7.88 12.47 -6.86
CA VAL A 133 9.21 12.31 -7.45
C VAL A 133 9.44 10.84 -7.81
N VAL A 134 9.82 10.58 -9.06
CA VAL A 134 10.31 9.26 -9.45
C VAL A 134 11.73 9.09 -8.91
N ASP A 135 11.86 8.25 -7.88
CA ASP A 135 13.16 8.00 -7.26
C ASP A 135 13.80 6.73 -7.84
N VAL A 136 14.99 6.89 -8.34
CA VAL A 136 15.78 5.80 -8.91
C VAL A 136 17.00 5.42 -8.05
N THR A 137 17.19 6.11 -6.93
CA THR A 137 18.38 5.97 -6.07
C THR A 137 18.06 5.56 -4.65
N LYS A 138 17.19 6.28 -3.96
CA LYS A 138 16.91 6.11 -2.53
C LYS A 138 15.85 5.03 -2.25
N TYR A 139 14.76 5.05 -3.02
CA TYR A 139 13.63 4.13 -2.90
C TYR A 139 13.26 3.50 -4.25
N PRO A 140 14.21 2.88 -4.97
CA PRO A 140 13.98 2.44 -6.36
C PRO A 140 12.91 1.36 -6.49
N GLY A 141 12.71 0.50 -5.47
CA GLY A 141 11.73 -0.58 -5.49
C GLY A 141 11.89 -1.59 -6.64
N ARG A 142 13.09 -1.67 -7.28
CA ARG A 142 13.33 -2.43 -8.53
C ARG A 142 13.74 -3.87 -8.33
N ASN A 143 13.90 -4.32 -7.07
CA ASN A 143 14.22 -5.72 -6.83
C ASN A 143 13.00 -6.58 -7.23
N PRO A 144 13.16 -7.61 -8.10
CA PRO A 144 12.06 -8.49 -8.47
C PRO A 144 11.40 -9.21 -7.28
N ALA A 145 12.15 -9.41 -6.17
CA ALA A 145 11.63 -9.99 -4.94
C ALA A 145 10.86 -8.98 -4.05
N ASN A 146 10.82 -7.69 -4.43
CA ASN A 146 10.00 -6.71 -3.70
C ASN A 146 8.52 -7.07 -3.90
N ILE A 147 7.74 -7.09 -2.82
CA ILE A 147 6.34 -7.52 -2.85
C ILE A 147 5.51 -6.78 -3.89
N CYS A 148 5.81 -5.52 -4.19
CA CYS A 148 5.12 -4.78 -5.26
C CYS A 148 5.36 -5.35 -6.66
N ASN A 149 6.43 -6.09 -6.89
CA ASN A 149 6.81 -6.64 -8.21
C ASN A 149 6.44 -8.12 -8.41
N ILE A 150 5.79 -8.77 -7.42
CA ILE A 150 5.49 -10.22 -7.47
C ILE A 150 4.14 -10.52 -8.14
N GLY A 151 3.26 -9.52 -8.32
CA GLY A 151 1.94 -9.69 -8.98
C GLY A 151 2.04 -10.28 -10.38
N GLY A 152 0.91 -10.65 -10.99
CA GLY A 152 0.83 -11.36 -12.28
C GLY A 152 1.62 -10.69 -13.42
N ARG A 153 1.74 -9.35 -13.41
CA ARG A 153 2.55 -8.62 -14.40
C ARG A 153 4.07 -8.66 -14.12
N GLY A 154 4.52 -9.17 -12.97
CA GLY A 154 5.94 -9.18 -12.57
C GLY A 154 6.53 -7.79 -12.35
N MET A 155 5.69 -6.76 -12.26
CA MET A 155 6.05 -5.37 -12.04
C MET A 155 4.91 -4.60 -11.38
N GLY A 156 5.25 -3.69 -10.49
CA GLY A 156 4.27 -2.87 -9.76
C GLY A 156 4.87 -1.58 -9.26
N ILE A 157 4.19 -0.94 -8.31
CA ILE A 157 4.53 0.38 -7.80
C ILE A 157 4.75 0.34 -6.29
N GLN A 158 5.76 1.08 -5.85
CA GLN A 158 6.00 1.40 -4.45
C GLN A 158 5.89 2.90 -4.25
N LEU A 159 5.07 3.33 -3.30
CA LEU A 159 5.01 4.71 -2.82
C LEU A 159 5.73 4.80 -1.48
N GLU A 160 6.68 5.71 -1.36
CA GLU A 160 7.33 6.08 -0.11
C GLU A 160 6.87 7.48 0.27
N ILE A 161 5.90 7.56 1.17
CA ILE A 161 5.27 8.81 1.56
C ILE A 161 6.01 9.38 2.78
N SER A 162 6.56 10.57 2.64
CA SER A 162 7.30 11.21 3.72
C SER A 162 6.44 11.42 4.97
N ARG A 163 7.06 11.46 6.14
CA ARG A 163 6.38 11.76 7.40
C ARG A 163 5.69 13.12 7.34
N GLY A 164 6.34 14.12 6.71
CA GLY A 164 5.75 15.45 6.53
C GLY A 164 4.45 15.40 5.74
N LEU A 165 4.45 14.71 4.59
CA LEU A 165 3.25 14.57 3.76
C LEU A 165 2.16 13.78 4.49
N ARG A 166 2.48 12.65 5.15
CA ARG A 166 1.49 11.90 5.94
C ARG A 166 0.87 12.75 7.05
N ALA A 167 1.65 13.60 7.70
CA ALA A 167 1.15 14.53 8.71
C ALA A 167 0.23 15.63 8.11
N GLN A 168 0.37 15.97 6.83
CA GLN A 168 -0.56 16.87 6.11
C GLN A 168 -1.86 16.15 5.73
N LEU A 169 -1.77 14.87 5.36
CA LEU A 169 -2.95 14.07 4.95
C LEU A 169 -3.88 13.75 6.13
N PHE A 170 -3.41 13.83 7.39
CA PHE A 170 -4.19 13.54 8.58
C PHE A 170 -4.01 14.64 9.66
N LYS A 171 -5.07 14.94 10.40
CA LYS A 171 -4.99 15.92 11.49
C LYS A 171 -4.14 15.46 12.68
N ASP A 172 -4.15 14.15 12.99
CA ASP A 172 -3.44 13.56 14.11
C ASP A 172 -2.80 12.24 13.68
N LEU A 173 -1.52 12.28 13.26
CA LEU A 173 -0.81 11.10 12.79
C LEU A 173 -0.20 10.25 13.92
N ILE A 174 -0.21 10.75 15.17
CA ILE A 174 0.43 10.09 16.30
C ILE A 174 -0.57 9.21 17.06
N PRO A 175 -0.38 7.87 17.15
CA PRO A 175 -1.21 7.00 18.00
C PRO A 175 -1.23 7.48 19.47
N PRO A 176 -2.31 7.27 20.23
CA PRO A 176 -3.48 6.42 19.92
C PRO A 176 -4.68 7.13 19.26
N ARG A 177 -4.51 8.34 18.76
CA ARG A 177 -5.61 9.11 18.17
C ARG A 177 -6.02 8.50 16.81
N LYS A 178 -7.32 8.59 16.49
CA LYS A 178 -7.82 8.25 15.16
C LYS A 178 -7.26 9.27 14.18
N HIS A 179 -6.61 8.79 13.15
CA HIS A 179 -6.12 9.62 12.03
C HIS A 179 -7.30 10.21 11.27
N ALA A 180 -7.74 11.43 11.65
CA ALA A 180 -8.83 12.09 10.94
C ALA A 180 -8.34 12.59 9.57
N PRO A 181 -8.97 12.18 8.45
CA PRO A 181 -8.55 12.58 7.12
C PRO A 181 -8.72 14.09 6.93
N THR A 182 -7.79 14.70 6.18
CA THR A 182 -7.89 16.08 5.70
C THR A 182 -8.44 16.10 4.28
N GLN A 183 -8.76 17.30 3.77
CA GLN A 183 -9.12 17.47 2.36
C GLN A 183 -7.99 17.02 1.42
N ASP A 184 -6.73 17.17 1.84
CA ASP A 184 -5.58 16.74 1.06
C ASP A 184 -5.50 15.22 0.89
N LEU A 185 -5.95 14.43 1.89
CA LEU A 185 -6.04 12.98 1.71
C LEU A 185 -6.99 12.63 0.56
N TYR A 186 -8.16 13.23 0.48
CA TYR A 186 -9.12 12.97 -0.60
C TYR A 186 -8.54 13.35 -1.96
N ARG A 187 -7.86 14.49 -2.07
CA ARG A 187 -7.18 14.91 -3.31
C ARG A 187 -6.07 13.93 -3.71
N PHE A 188 -5.25 13.51 -2.75
CA PHE A 188 -4.17 12.56 -2.96
C PHE A 188 -4.69 11.20 -3.45
N VAL A 189 -5.71 10.68 -2.80
CA VAL A 189 -6.37 9.42 -3.14
C VAL A 189 -7.01 9.50 -4.53
N THR A 190 -7.75 10.59 -4.82
CA THR A 190 -8.39 10.80 -6.14
C THR A 190 -7.34 10.76 -7.26
N ALA A 191 -6.23 11.49 -7.11
CA ALA A 191 -5.17 11.52 -8.12
C ALA A 191 -4.58 10.13 -8.42
N ILE A 192 -4.37 9.30 -7.38
CA ILE A 192 -3.88 7.93 -7.56
C ILE A 192 -4.93 7.06 -8.23
N ARG A 193 -6.19 7.14 -7.80
CA ARG A 193 -7.29 6.35 -8.38
C ARG A 193 -7.52 6.66 -9.85
N GLU A 194 -7.47 7.94 -10.25
CA GLU A 194 -7.53 8.37 -11.66
C GLU A 194 -6.38 7.79 -12.48
N ALA A 195 -5.19 7.69 -11.89
CA ALA A 195 -4.05 7.06 -12.56
C ALA A 195 -4.21 5.54 -12.71
N LEU A 196 -4.88 4.86 -11.78
CA LEU A 196 -5.13 3.41 -11.79
C LEU A 196 -6.29 3.01 -12.69
N GLU A 197 -7.26 3.90 -12.92
CA GLU A 197 -8.53 3.58 -13.63
C GLU A 197 -8.36 2.82 -14.95
N PRO A 198 -7.43 3.18 -15.86
CA PRO A 198 -7.26 2.49 -17.13
C PRO A 198 -6.70 1.07 -17.02
N PHE A 199 -6.22 0.68 -15.84
CA PHE A 199 -5.58 -0.61 -15.61
C PHE A 199 -6.51 -1.62 -14.92
N LYS A 200 -7.74 -1.23 -14.60
CA LYS A 200 -8.75 -2.15 -14.08
C LYS A 200 -9.07 -3.24 -15.10
N LEU A 201 -9.14 -4.47 -14.63
CA LEU A 201 -9.77 -5.53 -15.42
C LEU A 201 -11.27 -5.22 -15.58
N PRO A 202 -11.85 -5.51 -16.75
CA PRO A 202 -13.30 -5.39 -16.92
C PRO A 202 -13.99 -6.30 -15.90
N THR A 203 -14.91 -5.75 -15.13
CA THR A 203 -15.75 -6.54 -14.22
C THR A 203 -16.51 -7.56 -15.05
N MET A 204 -16.35 -8.85 -14.78
CA MET A 204 -17.21 -9.88 -15.37
C MET A 204 -18.65 -9.59 -14.91
N ALA A 205 -19.45 -9.00 -15.79
CA ALA A 205 -20.88 -8.98 -15.59
C ALA A 205 -21.34 -10.43 -15.49
N CYS A 206 -21.93 -10.84 -14.35
CA CYS A 206 -22.66 -12.09 -14.26
C CYS A 206 -23.76 -12.04 -15.33
N VAL A 207 -23.52 -12.65 -16.48
CA VAL A 207 -24.56 -12.97 -17.45
C VAL A 207 -25.36 -14.10 -16.85
N CYS A 208 -26.31 -13.79 -16.00
CA CYS A 208 -27.43 -14.67 -15.72
C CYS A 208 -28.29 -14.65 -16.97
N GLU A 209 -27.92 -15.40 -18.02
CA GLU A 209 -28.86 -15.77 -19.06
C GLU A 209 -29.92 -16.63 -18.41
N GLY A 210 -31.12 -16.07 -18.30
CA GLY A 210 -32.30 -16.78 -17.91
C GLY A 210 -32.51 -17.98 -18.86
N MET A 211 -32.40 -19.18 -18.32
CA MET A 211 -33.01 -20.37 -18.92
C MET A 211 -34.48 -20.38 -18.52
N ASP A 212 -35.28 -19.60 -19.24
CA ASP A 212 -36.72 -19.85 -19.38
C ASP A 212 -36.90 -20.86 -20.52
N GLN A 213 -37.19 -22.10 -20.16
CA GLN A 213 -37.99 -23.04 -20.95
C GLN A 213 -38.81 -23.91 -20.01
#